data_a78fb1c0c3011e3ed6f2d72afc498e61
#
_entry.id   a78fb1c0c3011e3ed6f2d72afc498e61
#
_cell.length_a   1.000
_cell.length_b   1.000
_cell.length_c   1.000
_cell.angle_alpha   90.00
_cell.angle_beta   90.00
_cell.angle_gamma   90.00
#
_symmetry.space_group_name_H-M   'P 1'
#
loop_
_entity.id
_entity.type
_entity.pdbx_description
1 polymer ?
#
loop_
_entity_poly.entity_id
_entity_poly.type
_entity_poly.pdbx_seq_one_letter_code
_entity_poly.pdbx_strand_id
1 'polypeptide(L)'
;MDLTQLSCEDFLSRLASKAPAPGGGGAAALVGAAGVALGNMVGNLTTGKKKYSAVEEEVLALNARAETLCKRLEALVQADADAFTPCLLYTSPSPRDM
;
A
#
# COMPACT_ATOMS: atom_id res chain seq x y z
N MET A 1 8.35 -13.32 7.06
CA MET A 1 7.05 -12.83 7.54
C MET A 1 6.46 -11.84 6.54
N ASP A 2 5.21 -12.01 6.19
CA ASP A 2 4.52 -11.10 5.28
C ASP A 2 3.89 -9.95 6.08
N LEU A 3 4.41 -8.75 5.88
CA LEU A 3 3.96 -7.57 6.62
C LEU A 3 2.51 -7.20 6.34
N THR A 4 1.99 -7.55 5.16
CA THR A 4 0.60 -7.26 4.82
C THR A 4 -0.38 -8.17 5.56
N GLN A 5 0.11 -9.22 6.19
CA GLN A 5 -0.72 -10.14 6.97
C GLN A 5 -0.79 -9.77 8.45
N LEU A 6 -0.04 -8.78 8.87
CA LEU A 6 -0.10 -8.28 10.25
C LEU A 6 -1.40 -7.51 10.47
N SER A 7 -1.86 -7.50 11.73
CA SER A 7 -2.96 -6.60 12.09
C SER A 7 -2.47 -5.16 11.94
N CYS A 8 -3.42 -4.22 11.80
CA CYS A 8 -3.07 -2.80 11.74
C CYS A 8 -2.29 -2.39 12.99
N GLU A 9 -2.72 -2.88 14.14
CA GLU A 9 -2.08 -2.57 15.41
C GLU A 9 -0.64 -3.06 15.45
N ASP A 10 -0.42 -4.31 15.03
CA ASP A 10 0.93 -4.88 15.01
C ASP A 10 1.82 -4.19 13.99
N PHE A 11 1.28 -3.86 12.82
CA PHE A 11 2.03 -3.14 11.80
C PHE A 11 2.51 -1.79 12.32
N LEU A 12 1.60 -1.03 12.92
CA LEU A 12 1.93 0.30 13.43
C LEU A 12 2.92 0.25 14.60
N SER A 13 2.74 -0.73 15.47
CA SER A 13 3.64 -0.92 16.61
C SER A 13 5.05 -1.25 16.13
N ARG A 14 5.14 -2.12 15.14
CA ARG A 14 6.41 -2.53 14.56
C ARG A 14 7.08 -1.38 13.81
N LEU A 15 6.29 -0.60 13.06
CA LEU A 15 6.78 0.58 12.34
C LEU A 15 7.39 1.62 13.29
N ALA A 16 6.76 1.80 14.45
CA ALA A 16 7.22 2.78 15.43
C ALA A 16 8.45 2.31 16.24
N SER A 17 8.79 1.03 16.14
CA SER A 17 9.88 0.44 16.91
C SER A 17 11.22 0.57 16.18
N LYS A 18 12.23 -0.09 16.70
CA LYS A 18 13.55 -0.15 16.08
C LYS A 18 13.70 -1.30 15.09
N ALA A 19 12.62 -2.02 14.81
CA ALA A 19 12.65 -3.12 13.86
C ALA A 19 13.07 -2.61 12.47
N PRO A 20 13.84 -3.40 11.70
CA PRO A 20 14.28 -2.96 10.38
C PRO A 20 13.15 -2.88 9.36
N ALA A 21 12.03 -3.56 9.60
CA ALA A 21 10.87 -3.54 8.71
C ALA A 21 9.59 -3.54 9.55
N PRO A 22 8.53 -2.85 9.12
CA PRO A 22 8.47 -2.06 7.89
C PRO A 22 9.28 -0.77 8.00
N GLY A 23 9.85 -0.32 6.89
CA GLY A 23 10.54 0.96 6.79
C GLY A 23 9.62 2.03 6.23
N GLY A 24 10.19 3.22 6.03
CA GLY A 24 9.43 4.35 5.48
C GLY A 24 8.84 4.08 4.11
N GLY A 25 9.58 3.38 3.24
CA GLY A 25 9.10 3.03 1.90
C GLY A 25 7.91 2.08 1.95
N GLY A 26 8.00 1.05 2.78
CA GLY A 26 6.90 0.10 2.94
C GLY A 26 5.68 0.74 3.56
N ALA A 27 5.87 1.60 4.56
CA ALA A 27 4.77 2.33 5.18
C ALA A 27 4.11 3.28 4.17
N ALA A 28 4.91 3.97 3.35
CA ALA A 28 4.38 4.86 2.32
C ALA A 28 3.56 4.08 1.29
N ALA A 29 4.01 2.88 0.89
CA ALA A 29 3.29 2.03 -0.04
C ALA A 29 1.93 1.61 0.54
N LEU A 30 1.88 1.29 1.83
CA LEU A 30 0.62 0.93 2.49
C LEU A 30 -0.33 2.11 2.55
N VAL A 31 0.15 3.30 2.87
CA VAL A 31 -0.67 4.52 2.87
C VAL A 31 -1.21 4.78 1.47
N GLY A 32 -0.36 4.62 0.45
CA GLY A 32 -0.77 4.75 -0.94
C GLY A 32 -1.86 3.76 -1.31
N ALA A 33 -1.72 2.50 -0.89
CA ALA A 33 -2.72 1.47 -1.14
C ALA A 33 -4.06 1.82 -0.49
N ALA A 34 -4.01 2.32 0.76
CA ALA A 34 -5.22 2.74 1.46
C ALA A 34 -5.90 3.90 0.75
N GLY A 35 -5.10 4.86 0.25
CA GLY A 35 -5.63 5.99 -0.51
C GLY A 35 -6.30 5.55 -1.80
N VAL A 36 -5.68 4.64 -2.55
CA VAL A 36 -6.25 4.09 -3.77
C VAL A 36 -7.53 3.32 -3.47
N ALA A 37 -7.53 2.53 -2.37
CA ALA A 37 -8.71 1.78 -1.96
C ALA A 37 -9.88 2.70 -1.63
N LEU A 38 -9.61 3.86 -1.01
CA LEU A 38 -10.65 4.86 -0.76
C LEU A 38 -11.24 5.38 -2.05
N GLY A 39 -10.40 5.65 -3.05
CA GLY A 39 -10.87 6.06 -4.37
C GLY A 39 -11.73 4.98 -5.02
N ASN A 40 -11.32 3.73 -4.88
CA ASN A 40 -12.08 2.59 -5.39
C ASN A 40 -13.45 2.49 -4.70
N MET A 41 -13.50 2.78 -3.40
CA MET A 41 -14.76 2.81 -2.65
C MET A 41 -15.72 3.83 -3.24
N VAL A 42 -15.24 5.03 -3.52
CA VAL A 42 -16.06 6.08 -4.13
C VAL A 42 -16.61 5.62 -5.48
N GLY A 43 -15.74 4.99 -6.30
CA GLY A 43 -16.17 4.45 -7.58
C GLY A 43 -17.25 3.39 -7.43
N ASN A 44 -17.08 2.47 -6.48
CA ASN A 44 -18.06 1.41 -6.25
C ASN A 44 -19.40 1.96 -5.75
N LEU A 45 -19.36 3.03 -4.96
CA LEU A 45 -20.60 3.68 -4.50
C LEU A 45 -21.30 4.44 -5.63
N THR A 46 -20.58 4.78 -6.68
CA THR A 46 -21.12 5.51 -7.83
C THR A 46 -21.76 4.60 -8.86
N THR A 47 -21.20 3.40 -9.08
CA THR A 47 -21.72 2.47 -10.06
C THR A 47 -23.08 1.92 -9.66
N GLY A 48 -23.89 1.61 -10.65
CA GLY A 48 -25.23 1.06 -10.43
C GLY A 48 -26.29 2.10 -10.14
N LYS A 49 -25.94 3.37 -10.00
CA LYS A 49 -26.90 4.43 -9.76
C LYS A 49 -27.33 5.06 -11.09
N LYS A 50 -28.64 5.17 -11.30
CA LYS A 50 -29.20 5.78 -12.50
C LYS A 50 -28.63 7.16 -12.78
N LYS A 51 -28.41 7.93 -11.73
CA LYS A 51 -27.89 9.30 -11.81
C LYS A 51 -26.54 9.37 -12.53
N TYR A 52 -25.73 8.29 -12.42
CA TYR A 52 -24.38 8.26 -12.98
C TYR A 52 -24.22 7.27 -14.12
N SER A 53 -25.32 6.81 -14.71
CA SER A 53 -25.28 5.79 -15.75
C SER A 53 -24.48 6.23 -16.98
N ALA A 54 -24.46 7.51 -17.28
CA ALA A 54 -23.74 8.04 -18.44
C ALA A 54 -22.23 7.89 -18.32
N VAL A 55 -21.70 7.81 -17.09
CA VAL A 55 -20.25 7.69 -16.83
C VAL A 55 -19.87 6.34 -16.23
N GLU A 56 -20.81 5.42 -16.13
CA GLU A 56 -20.59 4.14 -15.45
C GLU A 56 -19.45 3.34 -16.07
N GLU A 57 -19.36 3.31 -17.40
CA GLU A 57 -18.28 2.59 -18.08
C GLU A 57 -16.91 3.13 -17.69
N GLU A 58 -16.79 4.45 -17.63
CA GLU A 58 -15.54 5.10 -17.25
C GLU A 58 -15.19 4.79 -15.80
N VAL A 59 -16.19 4.82 -14.93
CA VAL A 59 -15.99 4.52 -13.50
C VAL A 59 -15.57 3.07 -13.32
N LEU A 60 -16.18 2.13 -14.04
CA LEU A 60 -15.80 0.72 -13.97
C LEU A 60 -14.36 0.51 -14.43
N ALA A 61 -13.94 1.21 -15.50
CA ALA A 61 -12.57 1.13 -15.98
C ALA A 61 -11.58 1.68 -14.95
N LEU A 62 -11.92 2.80 -14.32
CA LEU A 62 -11.09 3.39 -13.27
C LEU A 62 -10.99 2.48 -12.06
N ASN A 63 -12.10 1.84 -11.68
CA ASN A 63 -12.11 0.90 -10.56
C ASN A 63 -11.18 -0.28 -10.82
N ALA A 64 -11.19 -0.82 -12.04
CA ALA A 64 -10.32 -1.93 -12.40
C ALA A 64 -8.85 -1.53 -12.29
N ARG A 65 -8.51 -0.33 -12.73
CA ARG A 65 -7.15 0.21 -12.62
C ARG A 65 -6.76 0.43 -11.17
N ALA A 66 -7.68 0.94 -10.36
CA ALA A 66 -7.45 1.17 -8.93
C ALA A 66 -7.18 -0.15 -8.21
N GLU A 67 -7.94 -1.20 -8.51
CA GLU A 67 -7.73 -2.51 -7.91
C GLU A 67 -6.36 -3.06 -8.24
N THR A 68 -5.94 -2.94 -9.50
CA THR A 68 -4.62 -3.39 -9.93
C THR A 68 -3.53 -2.60 -9.22
N LEU A 69 -3.66 -1.28 -9.14
CA LEU A 69 -2.69 -0.42 -8.49
C LEU A 69 -2.59 -0.73 -7.00
N CYS A 70 -3.73 -0.95 -6.36
CA CYS A 70 -3.77 -1.30 -4.94
C CYS A 70 -2.99 -2.58 -4.67
N LYS A 71 -3.17 -3.60 -5.50
CA LYS A 71 -2.44 -4.87 -5.37
C LYS A 71 -0.94 -4.69 -5.58
N ARG A 72 -0.55 -3.84 -6.52
CA ARG A 72 0.86 -3.55 -6.75
C ARG A 72 1.47 -2.82 -5.56
N LEU A 73 0.74 -1.88 -4.96
CA LEU A 73 1.21 -1.17 -3.78
C LEU A 73 1.33 -2.11 -2.58
N GLU A 74 0.37 -3.02 -2.39
CA GLU A 74 0.47 -4.04 -1.35
C GLU A 74 1.74 -4.88 -1.51
N ALA A 75 2.05 -5.29 -2.74
CA ALA A 75 3.23 -6.08 -3.02
C ALA A 75 4.52 -5.30 -2.70
N LEU A 76 4.50 -3.98 -2.90
CA LEU A 76 5.65 -3.14 -2.61
C LEU A 76 5.95 -3.05 -1.12
N VAL A 77 4.96 -3.22 -0.25
CA VAL A 77 5.18 -3.23 1.21
C VAL A 77 6.18 -4.31 1.58
N GLN A 78 5.96 -5.53 1.09
CA GLN A 78 6.85 -6.65 1.39
C GLN A 78 8.15 -6.57 0.58
N ALA A 79 8.07 -6.14 -0.68
CA ALA A 79 9.25 -6.02 -1.53
C ALA A 79 10.24 -4.99 -0.95
N ASP A 80 9.74 -3.88 -0.42
CA ASP A 80 10.59 -2.88 0.23
C ASP A 80 11.30 -3.48 1.44
N ALA A 81 10.59 -4.22 2.26
CA ALA A 81 11.17 -4.86 3.43
C ALA A 81 12.24 -5.88 3.03
N ASP A 82 11.97 -6.68 2.00
CA ASP A 82 12.88 -7.71 1.53
C ASP A 82 14.16 -7.08 0.95
N ALA A 83 14.03 -5.98 0.25
CA ALA A 83 15.17 -5.28 -0.33
C ALA A 83 16.00 -4.56 0.73
N PHE A 84 15.34 -4.00 1.74
CA PHE A 84 15.99 -3.20 2.78
C PHE A 84 16.79 -4.06 3.75
N THR A 85 16.28 -5.21 4.13
CA THR A 85 16.93 -6.08 5.12
C THR A 85 18.32 -6.52 4.68
N PRO A 86 18.54 -7.00 3.44
CA PRO A 86 19.90 -7.31 2.98
C PRO A 86 20.83 -6.10 2.99
N CYS A 87 20.33 -4.93 2.65
CA CYS A 87 21.13 -3.70 2.67
C CYS A 87 21.64 -3.41 4.07
N LEU A 88 20.81 -3.59 5.08
CA LEU A 88 21.23 -3.39 6.48
C LEU A 88 22.32 -4.35 6.91
N LEU A 89 22.29 -5.57 6.35
CA LEU A 89 23.28 -6.59 6.70
C LEU A 89 24.65 -6.32 6.07
N TYR A 90 24.68 -5.70 4.90
CA TYR A 90 25.92 -5.51 4.13
C TYR A 90 26.46 -4.09 4.14
N THR A 91 25.60 -3.11 4.38
CA THR A 91 26.01 -1.71 4.39
C THR A 91 25.57 -1.05 5.68
N SER A 92 26.53 -0.61 6.46
CA SER A 92 26.26 0.07 7.71
C SER A 92 27.27 1.19 7.86
N PRO A 93 26.89 2.41 8.24
CA PRO A 93 25.52 2.88 8.41
C PRO A 93 24.85 3.18 7.07
N SER A 94 23.55 3.14 7.04
CA SER A 94 22.79 3.51 5.85
C SER A 94 22.52 5.01 5.87
N PRO A 95 22.65 5.69 4.72
CA PRO A 95 22.33 7.12 4.65
C PRO A 95 20.91 7.48 5.09
N ARG A 96 19.98 6.57 4.93
CA ARG A 96 18.60 6.83 5.31
C ARG A 96 18.39 6.89 6.82
N ASP A 97 19.36 6.41 7.58
CA ASP A 97 19.28 6.42 9.04
C ASP A 97 19.65 7.77 9.63
N MET A 98 20.06 8.68 8.79
CA MET A 98 20.49 10.01 9.21
C MET A 98 19.37 11.02 9.18
#